data_f0fccff5e0f8d4be65ac4c8cc5d0adb6
#
_entry.id   f0fccff5e0f8d4be65ac4c8cc5d0adb6
#
_cell.length_a   1.000
_cell.length_b   1.000
_cell.length_c   1.000
_cell.angle_alpha   90.00
_cell.angle_beta   90.00
_cell.angle_gamma   90.00
#
_symmetry.space_group_name_H-M   'P 1'
#
loop_
_entity.id
_entity.type
_entity.pdbx_description
1 polymer ?
#
loop_
_entity_poly.entity_id
_entity_poly.type
_entity_poly.pdbx_seq_one_letter_code
_entity_poly.pdbx_strand_id
1 'polypeptide(L)'
;MINTTQDIKKFIDDTSFKKIFVLCGKKSFVTSGAEIFFKELLNNKKTKLFYKSSELPVLEELIKIIDNIKSFKPDLILAIGGGAVIDYAKIANVVDIRDDLADLIVNYSYPFKKKYTKLAVIPTTAGSGAEVTSNAVIYVNGIKHSFESELLLPDNFFLIPEFLMSAPNKVKASAGFDAIAQALESLVSKKSNSQSVEYASKSLKVSVNSYISFLNNPNLKNATEMSIASNLAG
;
A
#
# COMPACT_ATOMS: atom_id res chain seq x y z
N MET A 1 -2.77 1.54 -15.10
CA MET A 1 -4.23 1.87 -15.04
C MET A 1 -4.39 2.96 -14.00
N ILE A 2 -4.82 4.16 -14.40
CA ILE A 2 -5.03 5.29 -13.49
C ILE A 2 -6.51 5.35 -13.15
N ASN A 3 -6.80 5.61 -11.90
CA ASN A 3 -8.16 5.75 -11.39
C ASN A 3 -8.46 7.20 -11.02
N THR A 4 -9.72 7.48 -10.85
CA THR A 4 -10.24 8.73 -10.35
C THR A 4 -10.93 8.53 -8.99
N THR A 5 -11.19 9.59 -8.27
CA THR A 5 -12.00 9.53 -7.05
C THR A 5 -13.42 9.01 -7.32
N GLN A 6 -13.94 9.17 -8.55
CA GLN A 6 -15.23 8.60 -8.95
C GLN A 6 -15.20 7.07 -9.04
N ASP A 7 -14.07 6.47 -9.43
CA ASP A 7 -13.93 5.00 -9.46
C ASP A 7 -13.99 4.42 -8.05
N ILE A 8 -13.36 5.09 -7.06
CA ILE A 8 -13.48 4.70 -5.65
C ILE A 8 -14.91 4.84 -5.16
N LYS A 9 -15.57 5.96 -5.49
CA LYS A 9 -16.97 6.19 -5.11
C LYS A 9 -17.85 5.08 -5.65
N LYS A 10 -17.74 4.78 -6.95
CA LYS A 10 -18.47 3.68 -7.57
C LYS A 10 -18.20 2.35 -6.88
N PHE A 11 -16.94 2.02 -6.61
CA PHE A 11 -16.56 0.78 -5.90
C PHE A 11 -17.21 0.68 -4.51
N ILE A 12 -17.25 1.77 -3.74
CA ILE A 12 -17.86 1.78 -2.40
C ILE A 12 -19.38 1.74 -2.46
N ASP A 13 -20.01 2.35 -3.47
CA ASP A 13 -21.45 2.43 -3.62
C ASP A 13 -22.04 1.16 -4.25
N ASP A 14 -21.38 0.59 -5.27
CA ASP A 14 -21.83 -0.62 -5.98
C ASP A 14 -21.68 -1.90 -5.13
N THR A 15 -20.87 -1.84 -4.07
CA THR A 15 -20.65 -2.97 -3.17
C THR A 15 -21.44 -2.81 -1.88
N SER A 16 -21.95 -3.93 -1.37
CA SER A 16 -22.77 -3.96 -0.14
C SER A 16 -21.97 -3.73 1.15
N PHE A 17 -20.81 -3.07 1.10
CA PHE A 17 -20.00 -2.77 2.27
C PHE A 17 -20.73 -1.86 3.25
N LYS A 18 -20.89 -2.36 4.49
CA LYS A 18 -21.55 -1.65 5.60
C LYS A 18 -20.54 -1.19 6.66
N LYS A 19 -19.50 -1.98 6.88
CA LYS A 19 -18.49 -1.79 7.93
C LYS A 19 -17.11 -1.69 7.29
N ILE A 20 -16.52 -0.51 7.30
CA ILE A 20 -15.24 -0.24 6.65
C ILE A 20 -14.19 0.13 7.71
N PHE A 21 -13.10 -0.64 7.74
CA PHE A 21 -11.93 -0.33 8.54
C PHE A 21 -10.94 0.47 7.68
N VAL A 22 -10.68 1.71 8.07
CA VAL A 22 -9.75 2.59 7.36
C VAL A 22 -8.41 2.60 8.09
N LEU A 23 -7.37 2.12 7.44
CA LEU A 23 -5.98 2.18 7.93
C LEU A 23 -5.20 3.21 7.13
N CYS A 24 -4.62 4.20 7.79
CA CYS A 24 -3.88 5.25 7.10
C CYS A 24 -2.75 5.85 7.94
N GLY A 25 -1.81 6.52 7.27
CA GLY A 25 -0.82 7.38 7.94
C GLY A 25 -1.43 8.76 8.22
N LYS A 26 -1.41 9.20 9.48
CA LYS A 26 -2.09 10.46 9.88
C LYS A 26 -1.69 11.66 9.00
N LYS A 27 -0.39 11.89 8.81
CA LYS A 27 0.10 13.05 8.04
C LYS A 27 -0.30 12.95 6.55
N SER A 28 0.01 11.83 5.91
CA SER A 28 -0.27 11.63 4.48
C SER A 28 -1.77 11.69 4.17
N PHE A 29 -2.61 11.12 5.05
CA PHE A 29 -4.07 11.13 4.88
C PHE A 29 -4.66 12.55 4.87
N VAL A 30 -4.17 13.40 5.78
CA VAL A 30 -4.59 14.81 5.86
C VAL A 30 -4.02 15.62 4.68
N THR A 31 -2.70 15.57 4.49
CA THR A 31 -2.03 16.46 3.51
C THR A 31 -2.35 16.13 2.06
N SER A 32 -2.67 14.87 1.74
CA SER A 32 -3.09 14.47 0.40
C SER A 32 -4.51 14.90 0.01
N GLY A 33 -5.31 15.39 0.97
CA GLY A 33 -6.72 15.66 0.77
C GLY A 33 -7.62 14.41 0.88
N ALA A 34 -7.03 13.23 1.05
CA ALA A 34 -7.77 11.97 1.18
C ALA A 34 -8.75 12.01 2.38
N GLU A 35 -8.37 12.64 3.50
CA GLU A 35 -9.25 12.74 4.67
C GLU A 35 -10.60 13.37 4.34
N ILE A 36 -10.60 14.51 3.64
CA ILE A 36 -11.83 15.22 3.27
C ILE A 36 -12.68 14.35 2.36
N PHE A 37 -12.07 13.79 1.31
CA PHE A 37 -12.74 12.92 0.37
C PHE A 37 -13.38 11.68 1.05
N PHE A 38 -12.62 10.97 1.88
CA PHE A 38 -13.12 9.75 2.52
C PHE A 38 -14.11 10.03 3.66
N LYS A 39 -14.02 11.12 4.38
CA LYS A 39 -15.04 11.53 5.35
C LYS A 39 -16.40 11.73 4.68
N GLU A 40 -16.42 12.39 3.52
CA GLU A 40 -17.65 12.59 2.75
C GLU A 40 -18.17 11.26 2.19
N LEU A 41 -17.31 10.50 1.51
CA LEU A 41 -17.66 9.23 0.88
C LEU A 41 -18.22 8.19 1.85
N LEU A 42 -17.68 8.13 3.07
CA LEU A 42 -17.99 7.10 4.06
C LEU A 42 -18.99 7.56 5.13
N ASN A 43 -19.63 8.73 4.98
CA ASN A 43 -20.51 9.31 5.99
C ASN A 43 -21.71 8.40 6.36
N ASN A 44 -22.21 7.61 5.41
CA ASN A 44 -23.32 6.68 5.57
C ASN A 44 -22.89 5.23 5.90
N LYS A 45 -21.59 5.00 6.13
CA LYS A 45 -21.04 3.68 6.45
C LYS A 45 -20.61 3.61 7.92
N LYS A 46 -20.67 2.44 8.54
CA LYS A 46 -20.03 2.25 9.84
C LYS A 46 -18.53 2.15 9.65
N THR A 47 -17.80 3.16 10.09
CA THR A 47 -16.36 3.24 9.89
C THR A 47 -15.58 3.16 11.19
N LYS A 48 -14.41 2.55 11.14
CA LYS A 48 -13.40 2.60 12.20
C LYS A 48 -12.08 3.03 11.57
N LEU A 49 -11.56 4.17 12.00
CA LEU A 49 -10.32 4.74 11.51
C LEU A 49 -9.17 4.38 12.46
N PHE A 50 -8.08 3.89 11.89
CA PHE A 50 -6.84 3.63 12.61
C PHE A 50 -5.68 4.39 11.95
N TYR A 51 -5.01 5.23 12.73
CA TYR A 51 -3.83 5.95 12.30
C TYR A 51 -2.56 5.18 12.68
N LYS A 52 -1.79 4.76 11.68
CA LYS A 52 -0.44 4.25 11.87
C LYS A 52 0.44 5.30 12.54
N SER A 53 1.12 4.92 13.61
CA SER A 53 1.97 5.81 14.40
C SER A 53 3.47 5.61 14.16
N SER A 54 3.91 4.38 13.99
CA SER A 54 5.32 4.04 13.75
C SER A 54 5.78 4.42 12.34
N GLU A 55 7.03 4.79 12.17
CA GLU A 55 7.60 5.11 10.85
C GLU A 55 7.70 3.85 9.97
N LEU A 56 8.26 2.78 10.52
CA LEU A 56 8.37 1.45 9.89
C LEU A 56 7.22 0.54 10.33
N PRO A 57 6.86 -0.48 9.55
CA PRO A 57 5.87 -1.47 9.97
C PRO A 57 6.48 -2.40 11.04
N VAL A 58 6.11 -2.21 12.31
CA VAL A 58 6.61 -2.97 13.46
C VAL A 58 5.56 -3.93 14.01
N LEU A 59 6.00 -5.04 14.61
CA LEU A 59 5.12 -6.11 15.11
C LEU A 59 4.12 -5.61 16.16
N GLU A 60 4.55 -4.75 17.08
CA GLU A 60 3.71 -4.26 18.18
C GLU A 60 2.51 -3.43 17.68
N GLU A 61 2.71 -2.68 16.61
CA GLU A 61 1.60 -1.93 15.98
C GLU A 61 0.73 -2.85 15.11
N LEU A 62 1.33 -3.84 14.44
CA LEU A 62 0.59 -4.86 13.71
C LEU A 62 -0.42 -5.59 14.61
N ILE A 63 -0.02 -6.00 15.80
CA ILE A 63 -0.89 -6.67 16.78
C ILE A 63 -2.09 -5.79 17.11
N LYS A 64 -1.87 -4.49 17.37
CA LYS A 64 -2.96 -3.54 17.62
C LYS A 64 -3.92 -3.41 16.44
N ILE A 65 -3.39 -3.40 15.22
CA ILE A 65 -4.21 -3.33 13.99
C ILE A 65 -5.07 -4.58 13.86
N ILE A 66 -4.49 -5.78 14.05
CA ILE A 66 -5.21 -7.06 13.99
C ILE A 66 -6.34 -7.08 15.03
N ASP A 67 -6.08 -6.69 16.29
CA ASP A 67 -7.10 -6.62 17.34
C ASP A 67 -8.26 -5.71 16.96
N ASN A 68 -7.93 -4.54 16.39
CA ASN A 68 -8.93 -3.59 15.94
C ASN A 68 -9.78 -4.13 14.79
N ILE A 69 -9.18 -4.83 13.81
CA ILE A 69 -9.88 -5.47 12.71
C ILE A 69 -10.79 -6.58 13.25
N LYS A 70 -10.28 -7.48 14.09
CA LYS A 70 -11.04 -8.60 14.65
C LYS A 70 -12.21 -8.17 15.53
N SER A 71 -12.02 -7.15 16.37
CA SER A 71 -13.10 -6.60 17.22
C SER A 71 -14.16 -5.88 16.38
N PHE A 72 -13.76 -5.15 15.35
CA PHE A 72 -14.68 -4.39 14.50
C PHE A 72 -15.40 -5.28 13.48
N LYS A 73 -14.76 -6.35 12.98
CA LYS A 73 -15.27 -7.27 11.94
C LYS A 73 -15.75 -6.51 10.69
N PRO A 74 -14.85 -5.87 9.95
CA PRO A 74 -15.20 -5.10 8.77
C PRO A 74 -15.58 -5.99 7.59
N ASP A 75 -16.34 -5.43 6.65
CA ASP A 75 -16.61 -6.02 5.34
C ASP A 75 -15.52 -5.64 4.33
N LEU A 76 -14.81 -4.53 4.61
CA LEU A 76 -13.71 -4.01 3.80
C LEU A 76 -12.64 -3.41 4.71
N ILE A 77 -11.38 -3.74 4.42
CA ILE A 77 -10.21 -2.96 4.87
C ILE A 77 -9.83 -2.01 3.73
N LEU A 78 -9.78 -0.73 4.04
CA LEU A 78 -9.35 0.32 3.12
C LEU A 78 -8.03 0.90 3.62
N ALA A 79 -6.93 0.60 2.93
CA ALA A 79 -5.60 1.06 3.30
C ALA A 79 -5.20 2.27 2.44
N ILE A 80 -4.99 3.44 3.08
CA ILE A 80 -4.68 4.70 2.38
C ILE A 80 -3.34 5.22 2.90
N GLY A 81 -2.29 5.11 2.09
CA GLY A 81 -0.95 5.51 2.53
C GLY A 81 0.18 4.98 1.67
N GLY A 82 1.40 5.11 2.15
CA GLY A 82 2.58 4.52 1.53
C GLY A 82 2.72 3.02 1.83
N GLY A 83 3.81 2.41 1.34
CA GLY A 83 4.06 0.97 1.43
C GLY A 83 3.85 0.39 2.84
N ALA A 84 4.36 1.04 3.89
CA ALA A 84 4.19 0.57 5.26
C ALA A 84 2.72 0.47 5.73
N VAL A 85 1.82 1.34 5.26
CA VAL A 85 0.37 1.25 5.55
C VAL A 85 -0.23 0.06 4.82
N ILE A 86 0.16 -0.13 3.55
CA ILE A 86 -0.32 -1.23 2.72
C ILE A 86 0.17 -2.56 3.27
N ASP A 87 1.44 -2.66 3.68
CA ASP A 87 2.03 -3.87 4.27
C ASP A 87 1.32 -4.27 5.57
N TYR A 88 1.05 -3.31 6.45
CA TYR A 88 0.23 -3.57 7.64
C TYR A 88 -1.15 -4.13 7.29
N ALA A 89 -1.83 -3.54 6.32
CA ALA A 89 -3.16 -4.00 5.91
C ALA A 89 -3.13 -5.41 5.32
N LYS A 90 -2.14 -5.70 4.47
CA LYS A 90 -1.93 -7.03 3.90
C LYS A 90 -1.72 -8.08 4.97
N ILE A 91 -0.76 -7.85 5.88
CA ILE A 91 -0.43 -8.81 6.93
C ILE A 91 -1.60 -8.95 7.90
N ALA A 92 -2.20 -7.84 8.36
CA ALA A 92 -3.31 -7.86 9.29
C ALA A 92 -4.56 -8.57 8.74
N ASN A 93 -4.70 -8.64 7.40
CA ASN A 93 -5.81 -9.32 6.75
C ASN A 93 -5.66 -10.85 6.68
N VAL A 94 -4.50 -11.41 6.99
CA VAL A 94 -4.20 -12.85 6.84
C VAL A 94 -3.59 -13.49 8.09
N VAL A 95 -3.16 -12.68 9.06
CA VAL A 95 -2.44 -13.14 10.26
C VAL A 95 -3.32 -13.13 11.49
N ASP A 96 -3.22 -14.20 12.29
CA ASP A 96 -3.81 -14.30 13.62
C ASP A 96 -2.81 -13.90 14.70
N ILE A 97 -3.30 -13.31 15.79
CA ILE A 97 -2.49 -13.07 16.98
C ILE A 97 -2.27 -14.43 17.68
N ARG A 98 -1.00 -14.70 17.96
CA ARG A 98 -0.53 -15.91 18.63
C ARG A 98 0.66 -15.54 19.52
N ASP A 99 0.86 -16.31 20.59
CA ASP A 99 1.99 -16.08 21.50
C ASP A 99 3.33 -16.28 20.80
N ASP A 100 3.40 -17.21 19.81
CA ASP A 100 4.57 -17.54 19.00
C ASP A 100 4.66 -16.71 17.70
N LEU A 101 3.88 -15.64 17.52
CA LEU A 101 3.82 -14.88 16.26
C LEU A 101 5.17 -14.31 15.86
N ALA A 102 5.93 -13.78 16.82
CA ALA A 102 7.26 -13.23 16.55
C ALA A 102 8.20 -14.30 16.01
N ASP A 103 8.20 -15.48 16.63
CA ASP A 103 9.05 -16.61 16.21
C ASP A 103 8.66 -17.13 14.83
N LEU A 104 7.36 -17.22 14.54
CA LEU A 104 6.87 -17.64 13.22
C LEU A 104 7.29 -16.65 12.11
N ILE A 105 7.30 -15.35 12.42
CA ILE A 105 7.77 -14.31 11.49
C ILE A 105 9.27 -14.45 11.26
N VAL A 106 10.05 -14.52 12.34
CA VAL A 106 11.51 -14.61 12.28
C VAL A 106 11.98 -15.86 11.52
N ASN A 107 11.28 -16.98 11.71
CA ASN A 107 11.61 -18.26 11.07
C ASN A 107 10.93 -18.47 9.71
N TYR A 108 10.23 -17.46 9.16
CA TYR A 108 9.49 -17.52 7.88
C TYR A 108 8.53 -18.74 7.80
N SER A 109 7.92 -19.09 8.92
CA SER A 109 7.11 -20.31 9.06
C SER A 109 5.62 -20.05 9.34
N TYR A 110 5.14 -18.80 9.12
CA TYR A 110 3.74 -18.45 9.36
C TYR A 110 2.81 -19.22 8.40
N PRO A 111 1.82 -19.98 8.91
CA PRO A 111 0.89 -20.75 8.08
C PRO A 111 -0.26 -19.87 7.59
N PHE A 112 -0.10 -19.21 6.46
CA PHE A 112 -1.20 -18.46 5.82
C PHE A 112 -2.35 -19.40 5.45
N LYS A 113 -3.57 -19.05 5.83
CA LYS A 113 -4.75 -19.87 5.59
C LYS A 113 -5.79 -19.20 4.69
N LYS A 114 -6.13 -17.95 4.97
CA LYS A 114 -7.15 -17.18 4.25
C LYS A 114 -7.06 -15.70 4.55
N LYS A 115 -7.70 -14.89 3.70
CA LYS A 115 -8.02 -13.48 4.03
C LYS A 115 -9.23 -13.43 4.96
N TYR A 116 -9.25 -12.46 5.87
CA TYR A 116 -10.40 -12.22 6.76
C TYR A 116 -11.52 -11.49 6.04
N THR A 117 -11.16 -10.52 5.18
CA THR A 117 -12.12 -9.69 4.46
C THR A 117 -11.53 -9.18 3.16
N LYS A 118 -12.30 -8.41 2.40
CA LYS A 118 -11.81 -7.69 1.22
C LYS A 118 -10.79 -6.63 1.63
N LEU A 119 -9.76 -6.47 0.81
CA LEU A 119 -8.73 -5.44 0.96
C LEU A 119 -8.66 -4.56 -0.29
N ALA A 120 -8.94 -3.28 -0.13
CA ALA A 120 -8.67 -2.26 -1.15
C ALA A 120 -7.58 -1.31 -0.68
N VAL A 121 -6.65 -0.95 -1.56
CA VAL A 121 -5.52 -0.10 -1.22
C VAL A 121 -5.42 1.12 -2.14
N ILE A 122 -5.00 2.24 -1.56
CA ILE A 122 -4.82 3.51 -2.26
C ILE A 122 -3.46 4.08 -1.87
N PRO A 123 -2.44 3.89 -2.73
CA PRO A 123 -1.12 4.43 -2.48
C PRO A 123 -1.12 5.96 -2.44
N THR A 124 -0.40 6.55 -1.49
CA THR A 124 -0.11 8.00 -1.43
C THR A 124 1.36 8.31 -1.69
N THR A 125 2.12 7.29 -2.11
CA THR A 125 3.52 7.39 -2.53
C THR A 125 3.72 6.57 -3.81
N ALA A 126 4.60 7.00 -4.68
CA ALA A 126 4.99 6.27 -5.89
C ALA A 126 6.39 5.67 -5.68
N GLY A 127 6.46 4.44 -5.19
CA GLY A 127 7.74 3.80 -4.86
C GLY A 127 7.65 2.28 -4.82
N SER A 128 7.12 1.73 -3.75
CA SER A 128 7.17 0.29 -3.46
C SER A 128 6.34 -0.62 -4.37
N GLY A 129 5.34 -0.08 -5.09
CA GLY A 129 4.39 -0.91 -5.83
C GLY A 129 3.62 -1.92 -4.94
N ALA A 130 3.53 -1.65 -3.63
CA ALA A 130 2.94 -2.59 -2.66
C ALA A 130 1.49 -2.97 -2.98
N GLU A 131 0.80 -2.19 -3.79
CA GLU A 131 -0.56 -2.44 -4.23
C GLU A 131 -0.70 -3.62 -5.19
N VAL A 132 0.38 -4.06 -5.83
CA VAL A 132 0.38 -5.17 -6.81
C VAL A 132 1.30 -6.32 -6.42
N THR A 133 1.95 -6.26 -5.27
CA THR A 133 2.88 -7.30 -4.84
C THR A 133 2.24 -8.31 -3.90
N SER A 134 2.67 -9.58 -3.99
CA SER A 134 2.30 -10.69 -3.09
C SER A 134 3.18 -10.77 -1.85
N ASN A 135 4.03 -9.76 -1.60
CA ASN A 135 4.87 -9.68 -0.41
C ASN A 135 4.47 -8.52 0.50
N ALA A 136 4.87 -8.58 1.74
CA ALA A 136 4.75 -7.49 2.70
C ALA A 136 5.87 -7.56 3.74
N VAL A 137 6.28 -6.40 4.26
CA VAL A 137 7.40 -6.26 5.19
C VAL A 137 6.90 -5.98 6.59
N ILE A 138 7.57 -6.55 7.58
CA ILE A 138 7.39 -6.27 9.01
C ILE A 138 8.74 -6.25 9.72
N TYR A 139 8.87 -5.41 10.74
CA TYR A 139 10.05 -5.35 11.58
C TYR A 139 9.77 -6.01 12.94
N VAL A 140 10.62 -6.95 13.33
CA VAL A 140 10.61 -7.61 14.64
C VAL A 140 11.96 -7.32 15.29
N ASN A 141 11.95 -6.69 16.47
CA ASN A 141 13.18 -6.32 17.19
C ASN A 141 14.18 -5.51 16.32
N GLY A 142 13.68 -4.64 15.45
CA GLY A 142 14.51 -3.82 14.56
C GLY A 142 15.04 -4.54 13.31
N ILE A 143 14.77 -5.83 13.15
CA ILE A 143 15.19 -6.63 11.98
C ILE A 143 14.03 -6.70 10.99
N LYS A 144 14.34 -6.46 9.69
CA LYS A 144 13.39 -6.54 8.59
C LYS A 144 13.11 -8.00 8.21
N HIS A 145 11.84 -8.37 8.22
CA HIS A 145 11.35 -9.66 7.72
C HIS A 145 10.35 -9.41 6.59
N SER A 146 10.26 -10.34 5.65
CA SER A 146 9.31 -10.26 4.53
C SER A 146 8.43 -11.49 4.51
N PHE A 147 7.13 -11.29 4.38
CA PHE A 147 6.18 -12.33 4.03
C PHE A 147 6.02 -12.42 2.51
N GLU A 148 5.80 -13.62 2.00
CA GLU A 148 5.45 -13.84 0.60
C GLU A 148 4.29 -14.85 0.55
N SER A 149 3.17 -14.44 -0.04
CA SER A 149 1.98 -15.28 -0.25
C SER A 149 1.00 -14.58 -1.17
N GLU A 150 0.36 -15.34 -2.08
CA GLU A 150 -0.74 -14.82 -2.90
C GLU A 150 -1.90 -14.24 -2.08
N LEU A 151 -2.06 -14.67 -0.83
CA LEU A 151 -3.06 -14.13 0.08
C LEU A 151 -2.78 -12.67 0.50
N LEU A 152 -1.55 -12.18 0.31
CA LEU A 152 -1.16 -10.81 0.60
C LEU A 152 -1.54 -9.84 -0.53
N LEU A 153 -1.83 -10.33 -1.75
CA LEU A 153 -2.29 -9.45 -2.83
C LEU A 153 -3.57 -8.73 -2.42
N PRO A 154 -3.64 -7.40 -2.54
CA PRO A 154 -4.90 -6.67 -2.39
C PRO A 154 -5.96 -7.15 -3.40
N ASP A 155 -7.23 -7.14 -3.00
CA ASP A 155 -8.32 -7.50 -3.90
C ASP A 155 -8.60 -6.40 -4.93
N ASN A 156 -8.38 -5.15 -4.53
CA ASN A 156 -8.50 -3.96 -5.38
C ASN A 156 -7.44 -2.93 -5.02
N PHE A 157 -7.01 -2.17 -6.01
CA PHE A 157 -6.20 -0.97 -5.78
C PHE A 157 -6.71 0.20 -6.63
N PHE A 158 -6.42 1.42 -6.16
CA PHE A 158 -6.78 2.64 -6.88
C PHE A 158 -5.58 3.59 -6.91
N LEU A 159 -5.09 3.87 -8.11
CA LEU A 159 -4.02 4.84 -8.33
C LEU A 159 -4.63 6.22 -8.54
N ILE A 160 -4.55 7.07 -7.54
CA ILE A 160 -5.08 8.45 -7.54
C ILE A 160 -3.90 9.41 -7.49
N PRO A 161 -3.42 9.91 -8.64
CA PRO A 161 -2.20 10.71 -8.70
C PRO A 161 -2.27 11.99 -7.85
N GLU A 162 -3.46 12.54 -7.65
CA GLU A 162 -3.68 13.72 -6.83
C GLU A 162 -3.20 13.51 -5.38
N PHE A 163 -3.33 12.30 -4.84
CA PHE A 163 -2.93 11.99 -3.47
C PHE A 163 -1.41 11.87 -3.28
N LEU A 164 -0.64 11.86 -4.38
CA LEU A 164 0.82 11.80 -4.34
C LEU A 164 1.48 13.19 -4.31
N MET A 165 0.82 14.20 -4.89
CA MET A 165 1.44 15.50 -5.17
C MET A 165 1.89 16.24 -3.92
N SER A 166 1.13 16.14 -2.83
CA SER A 166 1.38 16.84 -1.57
C SER A 166 2.40 16.15 -0.65
N ALA A 167 2.94 15.00 -1.04
CA ALA A 167 3.93 14.31 -0.23
C ALA A 167 5.19 15.18 -0.04
N PRO A 168 5.82 15.18 1.16
CA PRO A 168 7.06 15.90 1.39
C PRO A 168 8.15 15.50 0.39
N ASN A 169 9.02 16.43 0.00
CA ASN A 169 10.09 16.16 -0.97
C ASN A 169 10.97 14.97 -0.58
N LYS A 170 11.30 14.81 0.70
CA LYS A 170 12.05 13.65 1.20
C LYS A 170 11.33 12.33 0.89
N VAL A 171 10.00 12.29 1.04
CA VAL A 171 9.19 11.11 0.75
C VAL A 171 9.11 10.85 -0.75
N LYS A 172 8.87 11.90 -1.56
CA LYS A 172 8.87 11.77 -3.03
C LYS A 172 10.22 11.30 -3.55
N ALA A 173 11.32 11.83 -2.98
CA ALA A 173 12.67 11.46 -3.37
C ALA A 173 12.96 9.98 -3.06
N SER A 174 12.74 9.54 -1.84
CA SER A 174 13.01 8.15 -1.45
C SER A 174 12.08 7.17 -2.18
N ALA A 175 10.79 7.47 -2.27
CA ALA A 175 9.84 6.60 -2.96
C ALA A 175 10.12 6.53 -4.47
N GLY A 176 10.31 7.66 -5.14
CA GLY A 176 10.58 7.65 -6.58
C GLY A 176 11.89 6.95 -6.94
N PHE A 177 12.92 7.08 -6.08
CA PHE A 177 14.16 6.32 -6.27
C PHE A 177 13.96 4.82 -6.02
N ASP A 178 13.13 4.45 -5.05
CA ASP A 178 12.76 3.07 -4.79
C ASP A 178 12.11 2.39 -6.02
N ALA A 179 11.20 3.08 -6.71
CA ALA A 179 10.62 2.56 -7.97
C ALA A 179 11.70 2.33 -9.05
N ILE A 180 12.66 3.23 -9.18
CA ILE A 180 13.79 3.08 -10.12
C ILE A 180 14.66 1.88 -9.72
N ALA A 181 15.00 1.75 -8.43
CA ALA A 181 15.83 0.66 -7.92
C ALA A 181 15.15 -0.70 -8.15
N GLN A 182 13.86 -0.83 -7.80
CA GLN A 182 13.10 -2.06 -8.02
C GLN A 182 13.04 -2.46 -9.50
N ALA A 183 12.81 -1.49 -10.39
CA ALA A 183 12.82 -1.76 -11.82
C ALA A 183 14.19 -2.27 -12.30
N LEU A 184 15.30 -1.67 -11.82
CA LEU A 184 16.66 -2.14 -12.14
C LEU A 184 16.92 -3.54 -11.55
N GLU A 185 16.55 -3.77 -10.30
CA GLU A 185 16.69 -5.09 -9.65
C GLU A 185 15.91 -6.17 -10.40
N SER A 186 14.69 -5.85 -10.85
CA SER A 186 13.89 -6.78 -11.66
C SER A 186 14.57 -7.13 -12.98
N LEU A 187 15.22 -6.17 -13.66
CA LEU A 187 15.93 -6.44 -14.93
C LEU A 187 17.13 -7.36 -14.76
N VAL A 188 17.85 -7.29 -13.62
CA VAL A 188 19.06 -8.10 -13.37
C VAL A 188 18.80 -9.33 -12.51
N SER A 189 17.57 -9.54 -12.07
CA SER A 189 17.20 -10.68 -11.23
C SER A 189 17.35 -12.01 -11.98
N LYS A 190 17.86 -13.04 -11.32
CA LYS A 190 17.89 -14.41 -11.86
C LYS A 190 16.50 -15.02 -12.07
N LYS A 191 15.47 -14.46 -11.42
CA LYS A 191 14.07 -14.89 -11.56
C LYS A 191 13.31 -14.11 -12.64
N SER A 192 13.96 -13.20 -13.37
CA SER A 192 13.33 -12.42 -14.43
C SER A 192 12.78 -13.29 -15.53
N ASN A 193 11.64 -12.88 -16.06
CA ASN A 193 11.01 -13.48 -17.23
C ASN A 193 10.64 -12.36 -18.23
N SER A 194 10.15 -12.72 -19.41
CA SER A 194 9.83 -11.75 -20.45
C SER A 194 8.84 -10.67 -19.99
N GLN A 195 7.86 -11.02 -19.17
CA GLN A 195 6.84 -10.10 -18.67
C GLN A 195 7.43 -9.13 -17.64
N SER A 196 8.19 -9.64 -16.66
CA SER A 196 8.83 -8.79 -15.65
C SER A 196 9.86 -7.84 -16.28
N VAL A 197 10.62 -8.29 -17.28
CA VAL A 197 11.56 -7.45 -18.04
C VAL A 197 10.81 -6.34 -18.80
N GLU A 198 9.68 -6.67 -19.42
CA GLU A 198 8.85 -5.67 -20.13
C GLU A 198 8.34 -4.59 -19.15
N TYR A 199 7.76 -5.00 -18.02
CA TYR A 199 7.24 -4.07 -17.01
C TYR A 199 8.34 -3.23 -16.39
N ALA A 200 9.45 -3.83 -16.00
CA ALA A 200 10.59 -3.12 -15.43
C ALA A 200 11.20 -2.12 -16.42
N SER A 201 11.32 -2.49 -17.71
CA SER A 201 11.83 -1.58 -18.74
C SER A 201 10.91 -0.38 -18.96
N LYS A 202 9.58 -0.61 -18.97
CA LYS A 202 8.59 0.47 -19.07
C LYS A 202 8.63 1.37 -17.82
N SER A 203 8.68 0.77 -16.62
CA SER A 203 8.79 1.49 -15.35
C SER A 203 10.03 2.38 -15.35
N LEU A 204 11.20 1.82 -15.68
CA LEU A 204 12.47 2.55 -15.69
C LEU A 204 12.44 3.74 -16.66
N LYS A 205 11.91 3.51 -17.88
CA LYS A 205 11.78 4.58 -18.88
C LYS A 205 10.91 5.73 -18.38
N VAL A 206 9.78 5.42 -17.77
CA VAL A 206 8.84 6.43 -17.27
C VAL A 206 9.41 7.14 -16.04
N SER A 207 9.91 6.38 -15.06
CA SER A 207 10.41 6.96 -13.80
C SER A 207 11.61 7.86 -14.01
N VAL A 208 12.62 7.47 -14.81
CA VAL A 208 13.80 8.29 -15.09
C VAL A 208 13.43 9.61 -15.75
N ASN A 209 12.45 9.62 -16.66
CA ASN A 209 12.01 10.84 -17.33
C ASN A 209 11.18 11.77 -16.44
N SER A 210 10.47 11.23 -15.46
CA SER A 210 9.46 11.98 -14.69
C SER A 210 9.90 12.29 -13.25
N TYR A 211 10.83 11.51 -12.69
CA TYR A 211 11.22 11.58 -11.28
C TYR A 211 11.65 12.98 -10.84
N ILE A 212 12.61 13.60 -11.55
CA ILE A 212 13.14 14.92 -11.17
C ILE A 212 12.06 16.00 -11.29
N SER A 213 11.23 15.95 -12.32
CA SER A 213 10.13 16.90 -12.49
C SER A 213 9.04 16.72 -11.42
N PHE A 214 8.73 15.49 -11.04
CA PHE A 214 7.80 15.19 -9.95
C PHE A 214 8.34 15.65 -8.58
N LEU A 215 9.64 15.52 -8.35
CA LEU A 215 10.27 15.98 -7.12
C LEU A 215 10.23 17.50 -6.98
N ASN A 216 10.60 18.23 -8.05
CA ASN A 216 10.81 19.68 -8.00
C ASN A 216 9.53 20.49 -8.24
N ASN A 217 8.65 20.00 -9.11
CA ASN A 217 7.40 20.67 -9.49
C ASN A 217 6.28 19.65 -9.74
N PRO A 218 5.73 19.03 -8.66
CA PRO A 218 4.70 18.01 -8.78
C PRO A 218 3.43 18.58 -9.43
N ASN A 219 2.95 17.88 -10.44
CA ASN A 219 1.69 18.16 -11.11
C ASN A 219 1.00 16.85 -11.51
N LEU A 220 -0.24 16.91 -11.98
CA LEU A 220 -1.03 15.72 -12.30
C LEU A 220 -0.33 14.81 -13.32
N LYS A 221 0.35 15.39 -14.33
CA LYS A 221 1.03 14.60 -15.36
C LYS A 221 2.16 13.77 -14.77
N ASN A 222 3.14 14.41 -14.10
CA ASN A 222 4.29 13.69 -13.56
C ASN A 222 3.94 12.81 -12.36
N ALA A 223 2.92 13.15 -11.56
CA ALA A 223 2.37 12.29 -10.53
C ALA A 223 1.72 11.02 -11.13
N THR A 224 0.99 11.15 -12.24
CA THR A 224 0.45 10.03 -13.02
C THR A 224 1.56 9.11 -13.53
N GLU A 225 2.58 9.70 -14.15
CA GLU A 225 3.73 8.97 -14.69
C GLU A 225 4.46 8.19 -13.59
N MET A 226 4.75 8.83 -12.45
CA MET A 226 5.39 8.16 -11.30
C MET A 226 4.51 7.08 -10.67
N SER A 227 3.19 7.30 -10.59
CA SER A 227 2.23 6.28 -10.11
C SER A 227 2.26 5.03 -10.99
N ILE A 228 2.24 5.20 -12.31
CA ILE A 228 2.33 4.09 -13.28
C ILE A 228 3.70 3.40 -13.16
N ALA A 229 4.79 4.17 -13.07
CA ALA A 229 6.13 3.60 -12.95
C ALA A 229 6.27 2.74 -11.69
N SER A 230 5.82 3.24 -10.53
CA SER A 230 5.83 2.49 -9.27
C SER A 230 5.01 1.19 -9.37
N ASN A 231 3.83 1.26 -9.94
CA ASN A 231 2.95 0.11 -10.13
C ASN A 231 3.56 -0.96 -11.06
N LEU A 232 4.25 -0.54 -12.12
CA LEU A 232 4.94 -1.44 -13.04
C LEU A 232 6.22 -2.04 -12.45
N ALA A 233 6.85 -1.38 -11.47
CA ALA A 233 8.05 -1.86 -10.80
C ALA A 233 7.74 -2.98 -9.79
N GLY A 234 6.58 -2.92 -9.13
CA GLY A 234 6.10 -3.93 -8.19
C GLY A 234 5.57 -5.16 -8.90
#